data_ccdde8c6017287a024168ed465f9a09a
#
_entry.id   ccdde8c6017287a024168ed465f9a09a
#
_cell.length_a   1.000
_cell.length_b   1.000
_cell.length_c   1.000
_cell.angle_alpha   90.00
_cell.angle_beta   90.00
_cell.angle_gamma   90.00
#
_symmetry.space_group_name_H-M   'P 1'
#
loop_
_entity.id
_entity.type
_entity.pdbx_description
1 polymer ?
#
loop_
_entity_poly.entity_id
_entity_poly.type
_entity_poly.pdbx_seq_one_letter_code
_entity_poly.pdbx_strand_id
1 'polypeptide(L)'
;MMAKTLYLMRHGQTLFNLRHKVQGWCDAPLTDFGVYQAKVAGQYFKDAGITFDDAYSSTQERACDTLELVTDGKLPYKRVKGLKEWNFGTFEGESEDLNPPLPYGDFFVTYGGESQEQVQARMAATILQLMQETDGQSVLMVSHGGAMANFARAWQKNWRLDDLGHMTNCGILKFTFEHDQFYLEEAIGHDFSNWEGK
;
A
#
# COMPACT_ATOMS: atom_id res chain seq x y z
N MET A 1 3.35 26.50 0.65
CA MET A 1 2.60 25.55 -0.20
C MET A 1 1.36 25.13 0.58
N MET A 2 0.22 24.92 -0.07
CA MET A 2 -0.96 24.35 0.60
C MET A 2 -0.69 22.89 0.94
N ALA A 3 -1.23 22.42 2.07
CA ALA A 3 -1.11 21.03 2.47
C ALA A 3 -1.82 20.11 1.45
N LYS A 4 -1.21 18.99 1.09
CA LYS A 4 -1.78 17.96 0.21
C LYS A 4 -2.17 16.74 1.03
N THR A 5 -3.13 15.95 0.55
CA THR A 5 -3.55 14.71 1.19
C THR A 5 -3.08 13.52 0.36
N LEU A 6 -2.39 12.57 0.99
CA LEU A 6 -2.03 11.27 0.42
C LEU A 6 -2.89 10.18 1.05
N TYR A 7 -3.58 9.41 0.20
CA TYR A 7 -4.21 8.15 0.56
C TYR A 7 -3.33 7.01 0.03
N LEU A 8 -2.59 6.38 0.93
CA LEU A 8 -1.72 5.24 0.61
C LEU A 8 -2.45 3.96 0.98
N MET A 9 -2.78 3.14 -0.01
CA MET A 9 -3.67 1.99 0.12
C MET A 9 -2.97 0.69 -0.20
N ARG A 10 -3.25 -0.36 0.57
CA ARG A 10 -2.82 -1.73 0.29
C ARG A 10 -3.73 -2.37 -0.77
N HIS A 11 -3.15 -3.17 -1.67
CA HIS A 11 -3.93 -3.98 -2.63
C HIS A 11 -4.92 -4.94 -1.95
N GLY A 12 -5.94 -5.40 -2.69
CA GLY A 12 -6.91 -6.41 -2.28
C GLY A 12 -6.29 -7.78 -2.07
N GLN A 13 -7.01 -8.70 -1.43
CA GLN A 13 -6.54 -10.07 -1.19
C GLN A 13 -6.17 -10.77 -2.51
N THR A 14 -4.98 -11.38 -2.52
CA THR A 14 -4.50 -12.20 -3.64
C THR A 14 -4.56 -13.68 -3.32
N LEU A 15 -4.36 -14.50 -4.36
CA LEU A 15 -4.22 -15.96 -4.19
C LEU A 15 -3.07 -16.32 -3.24
N PHE A 16 -1.97 -15.54 -3.23
CA PHE A 16 -0.86 -15.78 -2.31
C PHE A 16 -1.23 -15.42 -0.87
N ASN A 17 -1.96 -14.31 -0.64
CA ASN A 17 -2.48 -14.00 0.70
C ASN A 17 -3.39 -15.12 1.21
N LEU A 18 -4.32 -15.61 0.37
CA LEU A 18 -5.23 -16.72 0.73
C LEU A 18 -4.48 -18.02 1.08
N ARG A 19 -3.32 -18.24 0.45
CA ARG A 19 -2.49 -19.45 0.63
C ARG A 19 -1.35 -19.27 1.60
N HIS A 20 -1.26 -18.15 2.30
CA HIS A 20 -0.17 -17.80 3.23
C HIS A 20 1.22 -17.98 2.59
N LYS A 21 1.38 -17.40 1.38
CA LYS A 21 2.62 -17.39 0.63
C LYS A 21 3.29 -16.02 0.68
N VAL A 22 4.59 -16.01 0.86
CA VAL A 22 5.41 -14.80 0.80
C VAL A 22 5.25 -14.14 -0.57
N GLN A 23 4.78 -12.92 -0.58
CA GLN A 23 4.49 -12.16 -1.80
C GLN A 23 5.18 -10.80 -1.78
N GLY A 24 6.36 -10.76 -2.37
CA GLY A 24 7.11 -9.53 -2.56
C GLY A 24 7.01 -9.03 -4.01
N TRP A 25 8.10 -9.19 -4.76
CA TRP A 25 8.16 -8.76 -6.16
C TRP A 25 7.48 -9.72 -7.14
N CYS A 26 7.32 -11.00 -6.80
CA CYS A 26 6.43 -11.87 -7.55
C CYS A 26 4.97 -11.40 -7.45
N ASP A 27 4.13 -11.84 -8.36
CA ASP A 27 2.73 -11.43 -8.42
C ASP A 27 1.78 -12.63 -8.38
N ALA A 28 0.57 -12.40 -7.89
CA ALA A 28 -0.53 -13.34 -7.92
C ALA A 28 -1.83 -12.56 -8.09
N PRO A 29 -2.83 -13.11 -8.82
CA PRO A 29 -4.08 -12.41 -9.10
C PRO A 29 -4.86 -12.13 -7.81
N LEU A 30 -5.71 -11.10 -7.86
CA LEU A 30 -6.72 -10.88 -6.83
C LEU A 30 -7.68 -12.08 -6.76
N THR A 31 -8.11 -12.43 -5.56
CA THR A 31 -9.23 -13.35 -5.36
C THR A 31 -10.56 -12.63 -5.59
N ASP A 32 -11.67 -13.37 -5.72
CA ASP A 32 -13.00 -12.76 -5.78
C ASP A 32 -13.27 -11.90 -4.53
N PHE A 33 -12.78 -12.34 -3.36
CA PHE A 33 -12.83 -11.55 -2.15
C PHE A 33 -11.97 -10.28 -2.26
N GLY A 34 -10.77 -10.36 -2.85
CA GLY A 34 -9.92 -9.18 -3.09
C GLY A 34 -10.57 -8.17 -4.02
N VAL A 35 -11.27 -8.63 -5.05
CA VAL A 35 -12.08 -7.78 -5.95
C VAL A 35 -13.22 -7.10 -5.18
N TYR A 36 -13.92 -7.85 -4.32
CA TYR A 36 -14.96 -7.30 -3.44
C TYR A 36 -14.38 -6.24 -2.49
N GLN A 37 -13.26 -6.53 -1.83
CA GLN A 37 -12.58 -5.58 -0.93
C GLN A 37 -12.26 -4.25 -1.64
N ALA A 38 -11.73 -4.31 -2.86
CA ALA A 38 -11.42 -3.11 -3.65
C ALA A 38 -12.68 -2.29 -3.98
N LYS A 39 -13.79 -2.96 -4.31
CA LYS A 39 -15.08 -2.27 -4.56
C LYS A 39 -15.64 -1.60 -3.31
N VAL A 40 -15.54 -2.26 -2.14
CA VAL A 40 -15.95 -1.68 -0.85
C VAL A 40 -15.12 -0.43 -0.54
N ALA A 41 -13.81 -0.48 -0.73
CA ALA A 41 -12.94 0.69 -0.55
C ALA A 41 -13.27 1.81 -1.55
N GLY A 42 -13.59 1.48 -2.80
CA GLY A 42 -14.06 2.45 -3.79
C GLY A 42 -15.38 3.12 -3.37
N GLN A 43 -16.31 2.34 -2.78
CA GLN A 43 -17.57 2.88 -2.26
C GLN A 43 -17.33 3.80 -1.06
N TYR A 44 -16.40 3.46 -0.16
CA TYR A 44 -16.01 4.34 0.94
C TYR A 44 -15.59 5.74 0.45
N PHE A 45 -14.75 5.84 -0.58
CA PHE A 45 -14.32 7.12 -1.12
C PHE A 45 -15.49 7.91 -1.71
N LYS A 46 -16.44 7.24 -2.39
CA LYS A 46 -17.63 7.86 -2.94
C LYS A 46 -18.54 8.41 -1.84
N ASP A 47 -18.81 7.61 -0.82
CA ASP A 47 -19.70 7.97 0.30
C ASP A 47 -19.11 9.11 1.14
N ALA A 48 -17.78 9.16 1.28
CA ALA A 48 -17.07 10.25 1.93
C ALA A 48 -16.90 11.50 1.05
N GLY A 49 -17.32 11.47 -0.21
CA GLY A 49 -17.15 12.58 -1.16
C GLY A 49 -15.68 12.86 -1.51
N ILE A 50 -14.78 11.86 -1.35
CA ILE A 50 -13.36 12.00 -1.63
C ILE A 50 -13.12 11.76 -3.12
N THR A 51 -12.46 12.72 -3.75
CA THR A 51 -11.99 12.65 -5.15
C THR A 51 -10.49 12.80 -5.21
N PHE A 52 -9.87 12.30 -6.26
CA PHE A 52 -8.42 12.35 -6.44
C PHE A 52 -8.06 13.15 -7.69
N ASP A 53 -7.04 13.99 -7.55
CA ASP A 53 -6.47 14.75 -8.66
C ASP A 53 -5.45 13.91 -9.43
N ASP A 54 -4.64 13.11 -8.70
CA ASP A 54 -3.63 12.24 -9.24
C ASP A 54 -3.68 10.84 -8.59
N ALA A 55 -3.26 9.84 -9.37
CA ALA A 55 -3.15 8.47 -8.88
C ALA A 55 -1.87 7.78 -9.36
N TYR A 56 -1.32 6.95 -8.48
CA TYR A 56 -0.13 6.13 -8.73
C TYR A 56 -0.34 4.71 -8.22
N SER A 57 0.20 3.74 -8.92
CA SER A 57 0.22 2.35 -8.45
C SER A 57 1.65 1.80 -8.49
N SER A 58 1.91 0.84 -7.64
CA SER A 58 3.01 -0.10 -7.86
C SER A 58 2.94 -0.70 -9.27
N THR A 59 4.05 -1.22 -9.78
CA THR A 59 4.06 -1.88 -11.10
C THR A 59 3.50 -3.30 -11.07
N GLN A 60 3.12 -3.81 -9.89
CA GLN A 60 2.58 -5.15 -9.72
C GLN A 60 1.09 -5.16 -10.03
N GLU A 61 0.61 -6.17 -10.79
CA GLU A 61 -0.75 -6.21 -11.31
C GLU A 61 -1.79 -6.14 -10.19
N ARG A 62 -1.61 -6.87 -9.08
CA ARG A 62 -2.52 -6.83 -7.94
C ARG A 62 -2.79 -5.42 -7.41
N ALA A 63 -1.79 -4.51 -7.47
CA ALA A 63 -1.96 -3.13 -7.05
C ALA A 63 -2.67 -2.29 -8.12
N CYS A 64 -2.34 -2.53 -9.40
CA CYS A 64 -2.98 -1.88 -10.53
C CYS A 64 -4.46 -2.23 -10.59
N ASP A 65 -4.79 -3.53 -10.54
CA ASP A 65 -6.17 -4.03 -10.57
C ASP A 65 -6.98 -3.48 -9.39
N THR A 66 -6.36 -3.39 -8.20
CA THR A 66 -7.01 -2.78 -7.03
C THR A 66 -7.33 -1.32 -7.29
N LEU A 67 -6.39 -0.53 -7.83
CA LEU A 67 -6.61 0.89 -8.13
C LEU A 67 -7.74 1.06 -9.16
N GLU A 68 -7.72 0.26 -10.22
CA GLU A 68 -8.74 0.30 -11.26
C GLU A 68 -10.14 -0.02 -10.70
N LEU A 69 -10.24 -1.02 -9.83
CA LEU A 69 -11.51 -1.36 -9.16
C LEU A 69 -11.99 -0.25 -8.22
N VAL A 70 -11.09 0.34 -7.45
CA VAL A 70 -11.40 1.44 -6.50
C VAL A 70 -11.92 2.67 -7.23
N THR A 71 -11.39 2.95 -8.41
CA THR A 71 -11.71 4.16 -9.20
C THR A 71 -12.71 3.91 -10.34
N ASP A 72 -13.30 2.71 -10.43
CA ASP A 72 -14.12 2.25 -11.56
C ASP A 72 -13.40 2.39 -12.92
N GLY A 73 -12.07 2.34 -12.95
CA GLY A 73 -11.25 2.53 -14.16
C GLY A 73 -11.32 3.94 -14.74
N LYS A 74 -11.85 4.92 -14.01
CA LYS A 74 -12.10 6.28 -14.51
C LYS A 74 -10.95 7.25 -14.26
N LEU A 75 -10.05 6.93 -13.33
CA LEU A 75 -8.92 7.80 -12.98
C LEU A 75 -7.65 7.31 -13.69
N PRO A 76 -7.05 8.12 -14.57
CA PRO A 76 -5.74 7.81 -15.13
C PRO A 76 -4.68 7.72 -14.01
N TYR A 77 -3.76 6.77 -14.13
CA TYR A 77 -2.71 6.61 -13.13
C TYR A 77 -1.36 6.27 -13.75
N LYS A 78 -0.29 6.48 -13.00
CA LYS A 78 1.08 6.11 -13.39
C LYS A 78 1.55 4.90 -12.58
N ARG A 79 2.20 3.94 -13.25
CA ARG A 79 2.87 2.80 -12.60
C ARG A 79 4.28 3.19 -12.17
N VAL A 80 4.61 2.99 -10.90
CA VAL A 80 5.86 3.46 -10.29
C VAL A 80 6.59 2.29 -9.61
N LYS A 81 7.79 1.96 -10.09
CA LYS A 81 8.60 0.85 -9.54
C LYS A 81 8.93 1.05 -8.06
N GLY A 82 9.16 2.28 -7.64
CA GLY A 82 9.48 2.60 -6.25
C GLY A 82 8.37 2.27 -5.25
N LEU A 83 7.13 2.06 -5.70
CA LEU A 83 5.99 1.64 -4.87
C LEU A 83 5.85 0.11 -4.74
N LYS A 84 6.76 -0.69 -5.29
CA LYS A 84 6.72 -2.16 -5.17
C LYS A 84 6.84 -2.62 -3.71
N GLU A 85 6.35 -3.83 -3.46
CA GLU A 85 6.51 -4.48 -2.16
C GLU A 85 7.98 -4.71 -1.81
N TRP A 86 8.25 -5.08 -0.59
CA TRP A 86 9.53 -5.59 -0.14
C TRP A 86 9.96 -6.77 -1.04
N ASN A 87 11.19 -6.74 -1.52
CA ASN A 87 11.78 -7.87 -2.23
C ASN A 87 12.26 -8.91 -1.21
N PHE A 88 11.65 -10.08 -1.21
CA PHE A 88 12.02 -11.16 -0.29
C PHE A 88 13.02 -12.16 -0.92
N GLY A 89 13.51 -11.88 -2.15
CA GLY A 89 14.47 -12.72 -2.83
C GLY A 89 13.95 -14.15 -3.06
N THR A 90 14.76 -15.15 -2.72
CA THR A 90 14.37 -16.56 -2.93
C THR A 90 13.25 -17.07 -2.02
N PHE A 91 12.81 -16.27 -1.03
CA PHE A 91 11.64 -16.60 -0.21
C PHE A 91 10.30 -16.36 -0.92
N GLU A 92 10.30 -15.65 -2.04
CA GLU A 92 9.06 -15.35 -2.75
C GLU A 92 8.36 -16.61 -3.26
N GLY A 93 7.08 -16.78 -2.88
CA GLY A 93 6.29 -17.98 -3.17
C GLY A 93 6.41 -19.09 -2.13
N GLU A 94 7.34 -18.99 -1.19
CA GLU A 94 7.44 -19.92 -0.07
C GLU A 94 6.33 -19.69 0.98
N SER A 95 6.21 -20.59 1.97
CA SER A 95 5.26 -20.41 3.07
C SER A 95 5.67 -19.24 3.96
N GLU A 96 4.69 -18.42 4.38
CA GLU A 96 4.92 -17.37 5.38
C GLU A 96 5.41 -17.93 6.74
N ASP A 97 5.21 -19.22 7.01
CA ASP A 97 5.72 -19.89 8.22
C ASP A 97 7.28 -19.91 8.26
N LEU A 98 7.93 -19.71 7.12
CA LEU A 98 9.39 -19.63 7.03
C LEU A 98 9.93 -18.23 7.35
N ASN A 99 9.08 -17.23 7.48
CA ASN A 99 9.51 -15.88 7.80
C ASN A 99 10.14 -15.83 9.20
N PRO A 100 11.23 -15.05 9.38
CA PRO A 100 11.77 -14.82 10.72
C PRO A 100 10.79 -13.99 11.56
N PRO A 101 10.96 -13.96 12.88
CA PRO A 101 10.20 -13.02 13.72
C PRO A 101 10.53 -11.57 13.34
N LEU A 102 9.54 -10.70 13.51
CA LEU A 102 9.73 -9.25 13.30
C LEU A 102 10.61 -8.65 14.40
N PRO A 103 11.41 -7.62 14.08
CA PRO A 103 11.57 -6.98 12.76
C PRO A 103 12.50 -7.79 11.85
N TYR A 104 12.22 -7.81 10.54
CA TYR A 104 13.02 -8.59 9.58
C TYR A 104 14.45 -8.07 9.37
N GLY A 105 14.69 -6.77 9.61
CA GLY A 105 16.02 -6.17 9.45
C GLY A 105 16.64 -6.41 8.07
N ASP A 106 17.79 -7.06 8.05
CA ASP A 106 18.55 -7.41 6.84
C ASP A 106 18.45 -8.90 6.45
N PHE A 107 17.56 -9.65 7.09
CA PHE A 107 17.44 -11.10 6.91
C PHE A 107 17.36 -11.50 5.43
N PHE A 108 16.53 -10.85 4.63
CA PHE A 108 16.30 -11.21 3.23
C PHE A 108 17.45 -10.81 2.29
N VAL A 109 18.39 -9.98 2.72
CA VAL A 109 19.55 -9.57 1.90
C VAL A 109 20.39 -10.77 1.48
N THR A 110 20.65 -11.72 2.40
CA THR A 110 21.37 -12.95 2.12
C THR A 110 20.69 -13.81 1.05
N TYR A 111 19.39 -13.65 0.89
CA TYR A 111 18.57 -14.39 -0.07
C TYR A 111 18.27 -13.59 -1.35
N GLY A 112 19.00 -12.51 -1.60
CA GLY A 112 18.84 -11.67 -2.79
C GLY A 112 17.67 -10.68 -2.71
N GLY A 113 17.11 -10.47 -1.51
CA GLY A 113 16.07 -9.50 -1.24
C GLY A 113 16.61 -8.14 -0.75
N GLU A 114 15.69 -7.30 -0.28
CA GLU A 114 16.00 -5.99 0.30
C GLU A 114 16.12 -6.08 1.83
N SER A 115 16.93 -5.22 2.44
CA SER A 115 16.86 -4.94 3.87
C SER A 115 15.65 -4.03 4.18
N GLN A 116 15.26 -4.03 5.46
CA GLN A 116 14.21 -3.12 5.94
C GLN A 116 14.55 -1.64 5.67
N GLU A 117 15.80 -1.27 5.86
CA GLU A 117 16.30 0.09 5.61
C GLU A 117 16.22 0.45 4.12
N GLN A 118 16.57 -0.48 3.22
CA GLN A 118 16.46 -0.26 1.78
C GLN A 118 15.01 -0.02 1.33
N VAL A 119 14.06 -0.84 1.82
CA VAL A 119 12.63 -0.65 1.53
C VAL A 119 12.15 0.70 2.06
N GLN A 120 12.51 1.03 3.31
CA GLN A 120 12.14 2.29 3.93
C GLN A 120 12.66 3.50 3.16
N ALA A 121 13.95 3.50 2.79
CA ALA A 121 14.56 4.57 2.02
C ALA A 121 13.94 4.71 0.62
N ARG A 122 13.73 3.59 -0.08
CA ARG A 122 13.10 3.56 -1.41
C ARG A 122 11.69 4.14 -1.38
N MET A 123 10.86 3.69 -0.45
CA MET A 123 9.49 4.14 -0.32
C MET A 123 9.42 5.63 0.06
N ALA A 124 10.24 6.06 1.02
CA ALA A 124 10.29 7.46 1.46
C ALA A 124 10.71 8.38 0.32
N ALA A 125 11.79 8.06 -0.39
CA ALA A 125 12.27 8.86 -1.52
C ALA A 125 11.25 8.93 -2.66
N THR A 126 10.65 7.77 -3.02
CA THR A 126 9.68 7.70 -4.12
C THR A 126 8.44 8.53 -3.82
N ILE A 127 7.82 8.33 -2.65
CA ILE A 127 6.57 9.03 -2.31
C ILE A 127 6.84 10.52 -2.12
N LEU A 128 7.97 10.89 -1.51
CA LEU A 128 8.35 12.30 -1.37
C LEU A 128 8.46 12.98 -2.74
N GLN A 129 9.17 12.37 -3.68
CA GLN A 129 9.30 12.89 -5.04
C GLN A 129 7.94 13.06 -5.71
N LEU A 130 7.08 12.03 -5.68
CA LEU A 130 5.76 12.10 -6.30
C LEU A 130 4.89 13.22 -5.69
N MET A 131 4.93 13.39 -4.37
CA MET A 131 4.16 14.44 -3.69
C MET A 131 4.72 15.84 -3.91
N GLN A 132 6.01 15.98 -4.21
CA GLN A 132 6.62 17.25 -4.62
C GLN A 132 6.27 17.62 -6.07
N GLU A 133 6.27 16.62 -6.98
CA GLU A 133 6.05 16.81 -8.42
C GLU A 133 4.57 17.03 -8.79
N THR A 134 3.62 16.49 -8.02
CA THR A 134 2.19 16.65 -8.31
C THR A 134 1.70 18.06 -7.99
N ASP A 135 0.84 18.62 -8.83
CA ASP A 135 0.07 19.85 -8.53
C ASP A 135 -1.25 19.52 -7.81
N GLY A 136 -1.64 18.25 -7.76
CA GLY A 136 -2.87 17.76 -7.12
C GLY A 136 -2.87 17.94 -5.60
N GLN A 137 -4.04 18.18 -5.04
CA GLN A 137 -4.22 18.32 -3.59
C GLN A 137 -4.62 17.01 -2.91
N SER A 138 -5.21 16.08 -3.65
CA SER A 138 -5.66 14.76 -3.19
C SER A 138 -5.08 13.67 -4.10
N VAL A 139 -4.25 12.79 -3.52
CA VAL A 139 -3.47 11.80 -4.26
C VAL A 139 -3.78 10.40 -3.73
N LEU A 140 -4.12 9.48 -4.65
CA LEU A 140 -4.26 8.05 -4.33
C LEU A 140 -2.99 7.30 -4.77
N MET A 141 -2.40 6.52 -3.87
CA MET A 141 -1.32 5.59 -4.19
C MET A 141 -1.70 4.19 -3.73
N VAL A 142 -1.63 3.20 -4.64
CA VAL A 142 -1.84 1.78 -4.28
C VAL A 142 -0.51 1.05 -4.26
N SER A 143 -0.23 0.41 -3.11
CA SER A 143 1.02 -0.27 -2.80
C SER A 143 0.74 -1.56 -2.00
N HIS A 144 1.60 -1.93 -1.06
CA HIS A 144 1.63 -3.24 -0.41
C HIS A 144 1.86 -3.09 1.09
N GLY A 145 1.55 -4.15 1.85
CA GLY A 145 1.55 -4.10 3.31
C GLY A 145 2.92 -3.78 3.93
N GLY A 146 3.96 -4.50 3.51
CA GLY A 146 5.32 -4.30 4.04
C GLY A 146 5.91 -2.95 3.62
N ALA A 147 5.73 -2.57 2.35
CA ALA A 147 6.19 -1.30 1.80
C ALA A 147 5.53 -0.11 2.52
N MET A 148 4.20 -0.13 2.69
CA MET A 148 3.45 0.92 3.38
C MET A 148 3.82 1.04 4.86
N ALA A 149 3.98 -0.09 5.56
CA ALA A 149 4.40 -0.08 6.95
C ALA A 149 5.80 0.53 7.13
N ASN A 150 6.72 0.25 6.21
CA ASN A 150 8.06 0.84 6.22
C ASN A 150 8.03 2.33 5.89
N PHE A 151 7.22 2.76 4.94
CA PHE A 151 7.00 4.19 4.69
C PHE A 151 6.45 4.90 5.92
N ALA A 152 5.42 4.36 6.55
CA ALA A 152 4.85 4.96 7.75
C ALA A 152 5.88 5.09 8.88
N ARG A 153 6.69 4.04 9.11
CA ARG A 153 7.77 4.07 10.12
C ARG A 153 8.85 5.12 9.83
N ALA A 154 9.15 5.43 8.56
CA ALA A 154 10.07 6.50 8.22
C ALA A 154 9.63 7.87 8.78
N TRP A 155 8.33 8.04 8.95
CA TRP A 155 7.70 9.26 9.46
C TRP A 155 7.08 9.10 10.85
N GLN A 156 7.49 8.09 11.62
CA GLN A 156 6.86 7.74 12.90
C GLN A 156 6.80 8.90 13.89
N LYS A 157 7.78 9.78 13.87
CA LYS A 157 7.80 10.97 14.74
C LYS A 157 6.65 11.96 14.46
N ASN A 158 6.04 11.85 13.29
CA ASN A 158 4.96 12.71 12.81
C ASN A 158 3.59 11.99 12.82
N TRP A 159 3.49 10.84 13.48
CA TRP A 159 2.19 10.18 13.62
C TRP A 159 1.30 10.96 14.57
N ARG A 160 0.04 11.10 14.18
CA ARG A 160 -1.05 11.62 15.00
C ARG A 160 -1.94 10.50 15.53
N LEU A 161 -1.47 9.27 15.44
CA LEU A 161 -2.07 8.03 15.93
C LEU A 161 -1.15 7.39 16.95
N ASP A 162 -1.72 6.68 17.92
CA ASP A 162 -0.97 5.93 18.93
C ASP A 162 -0.36 4.64 18.36
N ASP A 163 -1.07 3.98 17.44
CA ASP A 163 -0.66 2.73 16.80
C ASP A 163 -1.14 2.65 15.35
N LEU A 164 -0.33 2.03 14.50
CA LEU A 164 -0.67 1.77 13.09
C LEU A 164 -1.73 0.66 12.94
N GLY A 165 -1.84 -0.21 13.93
CA GLY A 165 -2.70 -1.39 13.85
C GLY A 165 -2.24 -2.41 12.81
N HIS A 166 -3.09 -3.40 12.55
CA HIS A 166 -2.88 -4.38 11.49
C HIS A 166 -3.39 -3.87 10.14
N MET A 167 -2.49 -3.72 9.16
CA MET A 167 -2.83 -3.27 7.82
C MET A 167 -3.53 -4.39 7.03
N THR A 168 -4.86 -4.36 7.01
CA THR A 168 -5.66 -5.32 6.21
C THR A 168 -5.53 -5.05 4.71
N ASN A 169 -5.92 -6.02 3.86
CA ASN A 169 -6.06 -5.75 2.43
C ASN A 169 -7.08 -4.62 2.20
N CYS A 170 -6.82 -3.75 1.24
CA CYS A 170 -7.54 -2.52 0.97
C CYS A 170 -7.55 -1.50 2.14
N GLY A 171 -6.79 -1.72 3.22
CA GLY A 171 -6.58 -0.72 4.27
C GLY A 171 -5.83 0.50 3.73
N ILE A 172 -6.14 1.67 4.26
CA ILE A 172 -5.65 2.96 3.79
C ILE A 172 -4.94 3.69 4.93
N LEU A 173 -3.78 4.24 4.65
CA LEU A 173 -3.11 5.23 5.49
C LEU A 173 -3.30 6.61 4.88
N LYS A 174 -3.92 7.51 5.62
CA LYS A 174 -4.15 8.89 5.21
C LYS A 174 -3.07 9.78 5.83
N PHE A 175 -2.36 10.49 4.99
CA PHE A 175 -1.32 11.43 5.40
C PHE A 175 -1.65 12.85 4.94
N THR A 176 -1.31 13.82 5.78
CA THR A 176 -1.10 15.20 5.36
C THR A 176 0.35 15.37 4.93
N PHE A 177 0.59 15.98 3.76
CA PHE A 177 1.90 16.33 3.26
C PHE A 177 2.05 17.85 3.21
N GLU A 178 2.97 18.38 4.00
CA GLU A 178 3.30 19.80 4.03
C GLU A 178 4.77 20.02 4.44
N HIS A 179 5.43 21.03 3.87
CA HIS A 179 6.84 21.35 4.14
C HIS A 179 7.78 20.14 4.00
N ASP A 180 7.55 19.30 2.99
CA ASP A 180 8.30 18.05 2.72
C ASP A 180 8.23 17.03 3.88
N GLN A 181 7.21 17.09 4.71
CA GLN A 181 6.94 16.16 5.82
C GLN A 181 5.61 15.47 5.62
N PHE A 182 5.53 14.22 6.08
CA PHE A 182 4.29 13.44 6.12
C PHE A 182 3.82 13.29 7.55
N TYR A 183 2.56 13.60 7.78
CA TYR A 183 1.87 13.43 9.07
C TYR A 183 0.80 12.37 8.90
N LEU A 184 0.94 11.22 9.57
CA LEU A 184 -0.07 10.17 9.53
C LEU A 184 -1.26 10.58 10.38
N GLU A 185 -2.41 10.80 9.71
CA GLU A 185 -3.64 11.29 10.35
C GLU A 185 -4.55 10.16 10.77
N GLU A 186 -4.66 9.12 9.92
CA GLU A 186 -5.69 8.11 10.07
C GLU A 186 -5.26 6.79 9.41
N ALA A 187 -5.60 5.66 10.06
CA ALA A 187 -5.56 4.34 9.49
C ALA A 187 -7.01 3.86 9.28
N ILE A 188 -7.42 3.71 8.02
CA ILE A 188 -8.79 3.42 7.64
C ILE A 188 -8.89 1.95 7.24
N GLY A 189 -9.72 1.21 7.95
CA GLY A 189 -10.14 -0.15 7.60
C GLY A 189 -11.56 -0.15 7.05
N HIS A 190 -11.98 -1.29 6.49
CA HIS A 190 -13.30 -1.46 5.94
C HIS A 190 -13.99 -2.68 6.56
N ASP A 191 -15.32 -2.65 6.64
CA ASP A 191 -16.14 -3.79 7.02
C ASP A 191 -16.46 -4.63 5.78
N PHE A 192 -16.03 -5.89 5.81
CA PHE A 192 -16.27 -6.88 4.75
C PHE A 192 -17.26 -7.98 5.18
N SER A 193 -18.02 -7.78 6.26
CA SER A 193 -18.95 -8.77 6.81
C SER A 193 -20.08 -9.15 5.85
N ASN A 194 -20.40 -8.30 4.89
CA ASN A 194 -21.42 -8.54 3.86
C ASN A 194 -20.90 -9.37 2.67
N TRP A 195 -19.70 -9.95 2.75
CA TRP A 195 -19.20 -10.85 1.73
C TRP A 195 -19.95 -12.18 1.76
N GLU A 196 -20.77 -12.40 0.72
CA GLU A 196 -21.50 -13.66 0.51
C GLU A 196 -20.68 -14.62 -0.40
N GLY A 197 -19.42 -14.88 -0.04
CA GLY A 197 -18.51 -15.67 -0.86
C GLY A 197 -19.04 -17.05 -1.21
N LYS A 198 -18.90 -17.44 -2.47
CA LYS A 198 -19.13 -18.81 -2.96
C LYS A 198 -17.84 -19.60 -2.92
#